data_e7c4c4dfc15f1f3185e7ae2c11cc8f82
#
_entry.id   e7c4c4dfc15f1f3185e7ae2c11cc8f82
#
_cell.length_a   1.000
_cell.length_b   1.000
_cell.length_c   1.000
_cell.angle_alpha   90.00
_cell.angle_beta   90.00
_cell.angle_gamma   90.00
#
_symmetry.space_group_name_H-M   'P 1'
#
loop_
_entity.id
_entity.type
_entity.pdbx_description
1 polymer ?
#
loop_
_entity_poly.entity_id
_entity_poly.type
_entity_poly.pdbx_seq_one_letter_code
_entity_poly.pdbx_strand_id
1 'polypeptide(L)'
;MKKKLVAVMMCAAMVAMLGVGCGSKSSDDSSSKSETKKTLTEDDIKDSMKGVKLKVGTTGLFGPFSYYDEDGKTLIGYDLDLINDLQDLLGFEIDGGIQAMDYSALTTSLAENKLDMGAAALCATYERKEVMKFSDIYCDSGQVVMVNKSNDEGIKSVDDLKGKKVAVEKGTASHTYASKNLSDADLEVHDTITTAYESLEQKKVDAVIQDGPGANFYIKTTPDSKLEVVGDEFNQGQAPYCVAISKECKYYDEINAAVKVLIKNGTTDELYVKWCE
;
A
#
# COMPACT_ATOMS: atom_id res chain seq x y z
N MET A 1 25.54 -39.81 -23.53
CA MET A 1 26.99 -39.76 -23.94
C MET A 1 27.33 -38.34 -24.34
N LYS A 2 28.47 -37.90 -23.82
CA LYS A 2 29.26 -36.68 -24.10
C LYS A 2 28.86 -35.42 -23.36
N LYS A 3 29.49 -35.29 -22.18
CA LYS A 3 29.86 -34.06 -21.44
C LYS A 3 30.77 -33.17 -22.29
N LYS A 4 30.59 -31.86 -22.24
CA LYS A 4 31.69 -30.92 -22.49
C LYS A 4 31.70 -29.85 -21.40
N LEU A 5 32.67 -29.99 -20.49
CA LEU A 5 33.26 -28.92 -19.67
C LEU A 5 33.98 -27.95 -20.59
N VAL A 6 33.91 -26.65 -20.33
CA VAL A 6 34.96 -25.70 -20.70
C VAL A 6 35.25 -24.82 -19.49
N ALA A 7 36.52 -24.76 -19.19
CA ALA A 7 37.15 -24.23 -17.99
C ALA A 7 37.39 -22.71 -18.05
N VAL A 8 37.37 -22.15 -16.88
CA VAL A 8 38.11 -21.01 -16.28
C VAL A 8 39.27 -20.49 -17.08
N MET A 9 39.36 -19.15 -17.20
CA MET A 9 40.65 -18.45 -17.26
C MET A 9 40.58 -17.13 -16.50
N MET A 10 41.30 -17.11 -15.38
CA MET A 10 41.68 -15.98 -14.54
C MET A 10 42.79 -15.22 -15.24
N CYS A 11 42.75 -13.92 -15.34
CA CYS A 11 43.91 -13.07 -15.55
C CYS A 11 43.92 -11.90 -14.58
N ALA A 12 44.75 -12.02 -13.57
CA ALA A 12 45.20 -10.91 -12.73
C ALA A 12 46.27 -10.12 -13.46
N ALA A 13 46.23 -8.81 -13.48
CA ALA A 13 47.35 -7.95 -13.78
C ALA A 13 47.36 -6.76 -12.82
N MET A 14 48.25 -6.82 -11.85
CA MET A 14 48.70 -5.66 -11.07
C MET A 14 49.70 -4.85 -11.93
N VAL A 15 49.49 -3.53 -11.97
CA VAL A 15 50.57 -2.60 -12.29
C VAL A 15 50.54 -1.48 -11.26
N ALA A 16 51.59 -1.44 -10.43
CA ALA A 16 51.92 -0.32 -9.58
C ALA A 16 52.81 0.63 -10.37
N MET A 17 52.51 1.92 -10.38
CA MET A 17 53.51 2.96 -10.70
C MET A 17 53.35 4.14 -9.75
N LEU A 18 54.39 4.33 -8.99
CA LEU A 18 54.70 5.52 -8.21
C LEU A 18 55.14 6.66 -9.16
N GLY A 19 54.59 7.83 -8.97
CA GLY A 19 55.05 9.05 -9.61
C GLY A 19 54.78 10.25 -8.70
N VAL A 20 55.86 10.75 -8.08
CA VAL A 20 55.89 11.98 -7.27
C VAL A 20 55.97 13.19 -8.20
N GLY A 21 55.15 14.21 -7.95
CA GLY A 21 55.25 15.52 -8.62
C GLY A 21 54.53 16.59 -7.80
N CYS A 22 55.30 17.45 -7.17
CA CYS A 22 54.88 18.67 -6.44
C CYS A 22 54.37 19.76 -7.38
N GLY A 23 53.37 20.54 -6.93
CA GLY A 23 53.30 21.97 -7.29
C GLY A 23 51.90 22.57 -7.46
N SER A 24 51.57 23.45 -6.52
CA SER A 24 50.75 24.67 -6.62
C SER A 24 49.27 24.64 -6.35
N LYS A 25 48.88 25.42 -5.32
CA LYS A 25 47.58 25.84 -4.82
C LYS A 25 46.65 26.41 -5.89
N SER A 26 45.43 25.99 -5.88
CA SER A 26 44.23 26.86 -5.88
C SER A 26 43.07 26.12 -5.26
N SER A 27 42.47 26.79 -4.31
CA SER A 27 41.31 26.43 -3.53
C SER A 27 40.05 26.38 -4.39
N ASP A 28 39.34 25.25 -4.38
CA ASP A 28 37.89 25.22 -4.35
C ASP A 28 37.43 23.87 -3.77
N ASP A 29 37.16 23.92 -2.48
CA ASP A 29 36.69 22.79 -1.68
C ASP A 29 35.14 22.75 -1.76
N SER A 30 34.62 22.03 -2.76
CA SER A 30 33.26 21.57 -2.76
C SER A 30 33.24 20.08 -2.48
N SER A 31 33.55 19.72 -1.24
CA SER A 31 33.24 18.38 -0.73
C SER A 31 31.74 18.21 -0.59
N SER A 32 31.08 17.65 -1.59
CA SER A 32 29.77 17.03 -1.42
C SER A 32 29.95 15.87 -0.46
N LYS A 33 29.74 16.12 0.84
CA LYS A 33 29.50 15.06 1.80
C LYS A 33 28.22 14.35 1.36
N SER A 34 28.34 13.20 0.77
CA SER A 34 27.30 12.17 0.75
C SER A 34 27.09 11.79 2.22
N GLU A 35 26.14 12.44 2.88
CA GLU A 35 25.66 11.98 4.17
C GLU A 35 25.01 10.62 3.94
N THR A 36 25.71 9.57 4.31
CA THR A 36 25.13 8.22 4.40
C THR A 36 24.07 8.32 5.51
N LYS A 37 22.79 8.42 5.12
CA LYS A 37 21.66 8.49 6.05
C LYS A 37 21.73 7.26 6.95
N LYS A 38 22.03 7.43 8.24
CA LYS A 38 22.11 6.35 9.21
C LYS A 38 20.74 5.66 9.26
N THR A 39 20.71 4.35 9.06
CA THR A 39 19.48 3.58 9.28
C THR A 39 19.14 3.64 10.78
N LEU A 40 17.97 4.17 11.12
CA LEU A 40 17.48 4.24 12.49
C LEU A 40 17.18 2.82 13.00
N THR A 41 17.60 2.53 14.23
CA THR A 41 17.31 1.28 14.94
C THR A 41 16.09 1.46 15.85
N GLU A 42 15.54 0.37 16.39
CA GLU A 42 14.43 0.42 17.33
C GLU A 42 14.75 1.32 18.55
N ASP A 43 15.96 1.20 19.11
CA ASP A 43 16.40 2.04 20.23
C ASP A 43 16.52 3.53 19.86
N ASP A 44 16.85 3.83 18.58
CA ASP A 44 16.94 5.21 18.10
C ASP A 44 15.55 5.88 17.96
N ILE A 45 14.48 5.08 17.74
CA ILE A 45 13.13 5.59 17.43
C ILE A 45 12.14 5.46 18.59
N LYS A 46 12.42 4.60 19.56
CA LYS A 46 11.55 4.41 20.72
C LYS A 46 11.32 5.72 21.45
N ASP A 47 10.06 6.08 21.64
CA ASP A 47 9.62 7.35 22.25
C ASP A 47 10.16 8.62 21.54
N SER A 48 10.71 8.50 20.31
CA SER A 48 11.33 9.63 19.59
C SER A 48 10.34 10.73 19.23
N MET A 49 9.04 10.40 19.21
CA MET A 49 7.96 11.34 18.91
C MET A 49 7.11 11.68 20.15
N LYS A 50 7.63 11.50 21.35
CA LYS A 50 6.91 11.82 22.58
C LYS A 50 6.54 13.31 22.65
N GLY A 51 5.23 13.56 22.85
CA GLY A 51 4.67 14.92 22.87
C GLY A 51 4.34 15.48 21.49
N VAL A 52 4.61 14.73 20.42
CA VAL A 52 4.15 15.07 19.06
C VAL A 52 2.68 14.66 18.92
N LYS A 53 1.88 15.50 18.27
CA LYS A 53 0.49 15.21 17.92
C LYS A 53 0.38 15.07 16.43
N LEU A 54 -0.20 13.94 15.97
CA LEU A 54 -0.45 13.65 14.56
C LEU A 54 -1.95 13.55 14.28
N LYS A 55 -2.38 14.13 13.17
CA LYS A 55 -3.71 13.90 12.59
C LYS A 55 -3.66 12.64 11.74
N VAL A 56 -4.40 11.62 12.16
CA VAL A 56 -4.37 10.29 11.54
C VAL A 56 -5.70 9.97 10.90
N GLY A 57 -5.66 9.46 9.67
CA GLY A 57 -6.85 9.09 8.91
C GLY A 57 -6.89 7.62 8.51
N THR A 58 -8.12 7.12 8.33
CA THR A 58 -8.42 5.79 7.81
C THR A 58 -9.74 5.80 7.04
N THR A 59 -10.22 4.63 6.57
CA THR A 59 -11.55 4.56 5.93
C THR A 59 -12.63 4.07 6.90
N GLY A 60 -12.73 2.84 7.20
CA GLY A 60 -13.81 2.22 7.98
C GLY A 60 -14.76 1.36 7.13
N LEU A 61 -14.47 1.19 5.83
CA LEU A 61 -15.28 0.40 4.89
C LEU A 61 -14.47 -0.69 4.18
N PHE A 62 -13.23 -0.93 4.59
CA PHE A 62 -12.32 -1.85 3.91
C PHE A 62 -11.77 -2.93 4.86
N GLY A 63 -12.61 -3.92 5.21
CA GLY A 63 -12.13 -5.11 5.94
C GLY A 63 -11.19 -5.99 5.07
N PRO A 64 -10.22 -6.63 5.67
CA PRO A 64 -9.90 -6.70 7.09
C PRO A 64 -8.97 -5.58 7.61
N PHE A 65 -8.66 -4.56 6.79
CA PHE A 65 -7.65 -3.53 7.10
C PHE A 65 -8.21 -2.41 7.99
N SER A 66 -9.35 -1.86 7.61
CA SER A 66 -9.97 -0.74 8.33
C SER A 66 -11.48 -0.80 8.15
N TYR A 67 -12.21 -1.19 9.19
CA TYR A 67 -13.66 -1.30 9.15
C TYR A 67 -14.27 -1.12 10.54
N TYR A 68 -15.57 -0.89 10.58
CA TYR A 68 -16.33 -0.83 11.83
C TYR A 68 -16.69 -2.22 12.31
N ASP A 69 -16.49 -2.48 13.61
CA ASP A 69 -16.97 -3.68 14.30
C ASP A 69 -18.49 -3.78 14.26
N GLU A 70 -19.04 -4.89 14.74
CA GLU A 70 -20.49 -5.16 14.80
C GLU A 70 -21.29 -4.08 15.54
N ASP A 71 -20.65 -3.32 16.44
CA ASP A 71 -21.27 -2.19 17.13
C ASP A 71 -21.52 -0.95 16.24
N GLY A 72 -20.94 -0.96 15.02
CA GLY A 72 -21.01 0.12 14.03
C GLY A 72 -20.33 1.42 14.47
N LYS A 73 -19.45 1.37 15.48
CA LYS A 73 -18.79 2.55 16.06
C LYS A 73 -17.28 2.37 16.26
N THR A 74 -16.85 1.17 16.65
CA THR A 74 -15.47 0.87 16.94
C THR A 74 -14.74 0.53 15.64
N LEU A 75 -13.72 1.32 15.31
CA LEU A 75 -12.83 1.02 14.18
C LEU A 75 -11.86 -0.09 14.58
N ILE A 76 -11.80 -1.12 13.75
CA ILE A 76 -10.92 -2.29 13.94
C ILE A 76 -10.25 -2.67 12.61
N GLY A 77 -9.27 -3.54 12.68
CA GLY A 77 -8.61 -4.13 11.52
C GLY A 77 -7.09 -4.01 11.59
N TYR A 78 -6.46 -4.61 10.61
CA TYR A 78 -5.00 -4.64 10.46
C TYR A 78 -4.37 -3.25 10.63
N ASP A 79 -4.87 -2.27 9.88
CA ASP A 79 -4.30 -0.93 9.84
C ASP A 79 -4.50 -0.16 11.14
N LEU A 80 -5.58 -0.47 11.88
CA LEU A 80 -5.83 0.13 13.19
C LEU A 80 -4.81 -0.38 14.22
N ASP A 81 -4.56 -1.69 14.22
CA ASP A 81 -3.52 -2.28 15.06
C ASP A 81 -2.14 -1.78 14.66
N LEU A 82 -1.83 -1.69 13.37
CA LEU A 82 -0.57 -1.11 12.88
C LEU A 82 -0.36 0.34 13.36
N ILE A 83 -1.41 1.17 13.33
CA ILE A 83 -1.36 2.54 13.85
C ILE A 83 -1.07 2.53 15.35
N ASN A 84 -1.69 1.63 16.13
CA ASN A 84 -1.46 1.49 17.55
C ASN A 84 -0.02 1.05 17.85
N ASP A 85 0.50 0.05 17.12
CA ASP A 85 1.90 -0.40 17.27
C ASP A 85 2.91 0.71 16.94
N LEU A 86 2.63 1.52 15.90
CA LEU A 86 3.44 2.70 15.58
C LEU A 86 3.37 3.76 16.69
N GLN A 87 2.20 3.98 17.27
CA GLN A 87 2.01 4.91 18.39
C GLN A 87 2.76 4.44 19.63
N ASP A 88 2.67 3.16 19.97
CA ASP A 88 3.34 2.57 21.13
C ASP A 88 4.86 2.62 20.99
N LEU A 89 5.38 2.39 19.78
CA LEU A 89 6.81 2.43 19.51
C LEU A 89 7.37 3.86 19.51
N LEU A 90 6.67 4.79 18.83
CA LEU A 90 7.16 6.17 18.63
C LEU A 90 6.77 7.15 19.74
N GLY A 91 5.70 6.87 20.50
CA GLY A 91 5.22 7.69 21.61
C GLY A 91 4.44 8.93 21.20
N PHE A 92 3.95 9.05 19.96
CA PHE A 92 3.13 10.17 19.53
C PHE A 92 1.69 10.07 20.04
N GLU A 93 0.98 11.19 20.10
CA GLU A 93 -0.45 11.27 20.40
C GLU A 93 -1.25 11.47 19.10
N ILE A 94 -2.43 10.85 19.01
CA ILE A 94 -3.35 11.07 17.89
C ILE A 94 -4.24 12.30 18.24
N ASP A 95 -4.16 13.34 17.41
CA ASP A 95 -4.91 14.58 17.59
C ASP A 95 -6.38 14.39 17.15
N GLY A 96 -7.29 14.44 18.11
CA GLY A 96 -8.72 14.32 17.87
C GLY A 96 -9.22 12.90 17.54
N GLY A 97 -8.38 11.88 17.73
CA GLY A 97 -8.68 10.49 17.38
C GLY A 97 -8.47 10.18 15.89
N ILE A 98 -8.58 8.90 15.52
CA ILE A 98 -8.45 8.46 14.12
C ILE A 98 -9.70 8.90 13.34
N GLN A 99 -9.49 9.62 12.24
CA GLN A 99 -10.56 10.17 11.40
C GLN A 99 -10.92 9.17 10.29
N ALA A 100 -12.14 8.61 10.34
CA ALA A 100 -12.66 7.78 9.26
C ALA A 100 -13.37 8.62 8.20
N MET A 101 -13.07 8.34 6.92
CA MET A 101 -13.66 9.02 5.76
C MET A 101 -13.60 8.15 4.52
N ASP A 102 -14.32 8.54 3.45
CA ASP A 102 -14.25 7.83 2.18
C ASP A 102 -12.82 7.81 1.63
N TYR A 103 -12.46 6.76 0.90
CA TYR A 103 -11.10 6.54 0.40
C TYR A 103 -10.56 7.73 -0.41
N SER A 104 -11.40 8.31 -1.27
CA SER A 104 -11.02 9.50 -2.06
C SER A 104 -10.80 10.75 -1.20
N ALA A 105 -11.57 10.91 -0.13
CA ALA A 105 -11.41 12.01 0.83
C ALA A 105 -10.14 11.84 1.66
N LEU A 106 -9.81 10.61 2.07
CA LEU A 106 -8.59 10.27 2.79
C LEU A 106 -7.34 10.61 1.96
N THR A 107 -7.28 10.11 0.72
CA THR A 107 -6.14 10.37 -0.17
C THR A 107 -5.99 11.85 -0.51
N THR A 108 -7.10 12.59 -0.69
CA THR A 108 -7.10 14.05 -0.91
C THR A 108 -6.60 14.78 0.34
N SER A 109 -7.07 14.40 1.53
CA SER A 109 -6.67 15.04 2.79
C SER A 109 -5.19 14.89 3.09
N LEU A 110 -4.60 13.72 2.76
CA LEU A 110 -3.16 13.47 2.84
C LEU A 110 -2.38 14.33 1.83
N ALA A 111 -2.84 14.38 0.56
CA ALA A 111 -2.20 15.17 -0.49
C ALA A 111 -2.23 16.68 -0.21
N GLU A 112 -3.29 17.15 0.45
CA GLU A 112 -3.47 18.56 0.84
C GLU A 112 -2.88 18.89 2.23
N ASN A 113 -2.16 17.94 2.86
CA ASN A 113 -1.55 18.08 4.19
C ASN A 113 -2.55 18.43 5.32
N LYS A 114 -3.81 18.01 5.17
CA LYS A 114 -4.85 18.11 6.21
C LYS A 114 -4.74 17.02 7.26
N LEU A 115 -4.16 15.87 6.88
CA LEU A 115 -3.74 14.78 7.74
C LEU A 115 -2.22 14.66 7.69
N ASP A 116 -1.60 14.16 8.75
CA ASP A 116 -0.16 13.89 8.80
C ASP A 116 0.15 12.49 8.25
N MET A 117 -0.65 11.49 8.61
CA MET A 117 -0.53 10.11 8.13
C MET A 117 -1.88 9.42 7.99
N GLY A 118 -1.89 8.33 7.24
CA GLY A 118 -3.06 7.45 7.10
C GLY A 118 -2.68 6.03 6.76
N ALA A 119 -3.50 5.09 7.25
CA ALA A 119 -3.45 3.68 6.87
C ALA A 119 -4.88 3.19 6.59
N ALA A 120 -5.07 2.62 5.43
CA ALA A 120 -6.32 2.06 4.93
C ALA A 120 -6.04 1.23 3.67
N ALA A 121 -5.10 0.27 3.77
CA ALA A 121 -4.58 -0.46 2.61
C ALA A 121 -4.16 0.51 1.48
N LEU A 122 -3.47 1.59 1.83
CA LEU A 122 -3.13 2.66 0.91
C LEU A 122 -2.02 2.22 -0.04
N CYS A 123 -2.39 2.05 -1.32
CA CYS A 123 -1.46 1.64 -2.37
C CYS A 123 -0.50 2.77 -2.73
N ALA A 124 0.82 2.47 -2.72
CA ALA A 124 1.88 3.40 -3.08
C ALA A 124 2.05 3.52 -4.60
N THR A 125 1.01 4.00 -5.32
CA THR A 125 1.06 4.18 -6.77
C THR A 125 2.02 5.30 -7.18
N TYR A 126 2.44 5.30 -8.46
CA TYR A 126 3.34 6.32 -8.99
C TYR A 126 2.75 7.73 -8.82
N GLU A 127 1.48 7.90 -9.19
CA GLU A 127 0.79 9.19 -9.14
C GLU A 127 0.69 9.74 -7.71
N ARG A 128 0.43 8.86 -6.74
CA ARG A 128 0.34 9.27 -5.33
C ARG A 128 1.69 9.66 -4.74
N LYS A 129 2.80 9.04 -5.19
CA LYS A 129 4.17 9.42 -4.77
C LYS A 129 4.53 10.85 -5.17
N GLU A 130 3.85 11.41 -6.18
CA GLU A 130 4.03 12.82 -6.57
C GLU A 130 3.44 13.80 -5.55
N VAL A 131 2.47 13.39 -4.72
CA VAL A 131 1.72 14.29 -3.81
C VAL A 131 1.81 13.90 -2.33
N MET A 132 2.26 12.68 -2.00
CA MET A 132 2.49 12.21 -0.64
C MET A 132 3.71 11.28 -0.56
N LYS A 133 4.16 10.95 0.64
CA LYS A 133 5.22 9.98 0.90
C LYS A 133 4.59 8.67 1.36
N PHE A 134 5.35 7.58 1.23
CA PHE A 134 4.92 6.25 1.67
C PHE A 134 6.02 5.58 2.48
N SER A 135 5.63 4.81 3.47
CA SER A 135 6.53 3.93 4.22
C SER A 135 7.03 2.79 3.34
N ASP A 136 7.88 1.95 3.89
CA ASP A 136 8.14 0.62 3.36
C ASP A 136 6.82 -0.18 3.31
N ILE A 137 6.79 -1.19 2.41
CA ILE A 137 5.61 -2.03 2.16
C ILE A 137 5.38 -2.94 3.37
N TYR A 138 4.19 -2.87 3.98
CA TYR A 138 3.82 -3.76 5.06
C TYR A 138 2.95 -4.94 4.61
N CYS A 139 2.32 -4.84 3.42
CA CYS A 139 1.53 -5.92 2.84
C CYS A 139 1.52 -5.80 1.31
N ASP A 140 1.77 -6.90 0.62
CA ASP A 140 1.59 -6.98 -0.83
C ASP A 140 0.15 -7.32 -1.18
N SER A 141 -0.31 -6.84 -2.33
CA SER A 141 -1.65 -7.08 -2.85
C SER A 141 -1.67 -7.03 -4.38
N GLY A 142 -2.66 -7.67 -4.95
CA GLY A 142 -3.09 -7.52 -6.33
C GLY A 142 -4.59 -7.28 -6.40
N GLN A 143 -5.12 -7.21 -7.62
CA GLN A 143 -6.55 -7.05 -7.85
C GLN A 143 -7.19 -8.38 -8.24
N VAL A 144 -8.49 -8.49 -7.98
CA VAL A 144 -9.35 -9.60 -8.41
C VAL A 144 -10.58 -9.09 -9.15
N VAL A 145 -11.19 -9.97 -9.92
CA VAL A 145 -12.49 -9.75 -10.52
C VAL A 145 -13.55 -10.43 -9.65
N MET A 146 -14.56 -9.68 -9.25
CA MET A 146 -15.75 -10.21 -8.60
C MET A 146 -16.93 -10.20 -9.56
N VAL A 147 -17.72 -11.25 -9.52
CA VAL A 147 -18.94 -11.42 -10.33
C VAL A 147 -20.11 -11.85 -9.45
N ASN A 148 -21.32 -11.72 -9.96
CA ASN A 148 -22.46 -12.39 -9.36
C ASN A 148 -22.35 -13.90 -9.56
N LYS A 149 -22.67 -14.72 -8.55
CA LYS A 149 -22.60 -16.20 -8.63
C LYS A 149 -23.39 -16.82 -9.79
N SER A 150 -24.39 -16.11 -10.32
CA SER A 150 -25.04 -16.54 -11.57
C SER A 150 -24.12 -16.42 -12.77
N ASN A 151 -23.20 -15.46 -12.74
CA ASN A 151 -22.22 -15.17 -13.78
C ASN A 151 -22.79 -15.30 -15.21
N ASP A 152 -23.90 -14.63 -15.44
CA ASP A 152 -24.68 -14.75 -16.68
C ASP A 152 -23.85 -14.37 -17.92
N GLU A 153 -22.83 -13.52 -17.74
CA GLU A 153 -21.92 -13.06 -18.78
C GLU A 153 -20.70 -13.98 -19.02
N GLY A 154 -20.54 -15.03 -18.18
CA GLY A 154 -19.49 -16.04 -18.31
C GLY A 154 -18.07 -15.51 -18.10
N ILE A 155 -17.91 -14.44 -17.30
CA ILE A 155 -16.63 -13.81 -16.97
C ILE A 155 -15.77 -14.75 -16.13
N LYS A 156 -14.52 -14.98 -16.51
CA LYS A 156 -13.58 -15.88 -15.82
C LYS A 156 -12.30 -15.18 -15.39
N SER A 157 -12.00 -14.02 -15.96
CA SER A 157 -10.78 -13.25 -15.68
C SER A 157 -10.95 -11.78 -16.08
N VAL A 158 -9.94 -10.97 -15.81
CA VAL A 158 -9.88 -9.56 -16.23
C VAL A 158 -9.93 -9.41 -17.77
N ASP A 159 -9.48 -10.40 -18.52
CA ASP A 159 -9.46 -10.37 -19.99
C ASP A 159 -10.87 -10.46 -20.60
N ASP A 160 -11.84 -10.97 -19.85
CA ASP A 160 -13.25 -11.11 -20.29
C ASP A 160 -14.06 -9.82 -20.08
N LEU A 161 -13.46 -8.76 -19.53
CA LEU A 161 -14.16 -7.52 -19.16
C LEU A 161 -14.41 -6.58 -20.35
N LYS A 162 -13.92 -6.90 -21.53
CA LYS A 162 -14.16 -6.13 -22.74
C LYS A 162 -15.65 -6.01 -23.06
N GLY A 163 -16.15 -4.79 -23.19
CA GLY A 163 -17.57 -4.49 -23.46
C GLY A 163 -18.50 -4.76 -22.28
N LYS A 164 -17.98 -5.09 -21.10
CA LYS A 164 -18.75 -5.31 -19.87
C LYS A 164 -18.87 -4.03 -19.06
N LYS A 165 -19.91 -3.96 -18.23
CA LYS A 165 -20.05 -2.92 -17.22
C LYS A 165 -19.26 -3.31 -15.98
N VAL A 166 -18.23 -2.52 -15.67
CA VAL A 166 -17.30 -2.81 -14.58
C VAL A 166 -17.36 -1.71 -13.55
N ALA A 167 -17.68 -2.06 -12.31
CA ALA A 167 -17.66 -1.12 -11.21
C ALA A 167 -16.32 -1.12 -10.47
N VAL A 168 -15.91 0.05 -10.02
CA VAL A 168 -14.72 0.29 -9.21
C VAL A 168 -14.99 1.37 -8.17
N GLU A 169 -14.27 1.35 -7.05
CA GLU A 169 -14.31 2.42 -6.07
C GLU A 169 -13.40 3.57 -6.51
N LYS A 170 -13.91 4.77 -6.38
CA LYS A 170 -13.27 6.03 -6.77
C LYS A 170 -11.93 6.26 -6.07
N GLY A 171 -10.92 6.60 -6.84
CA GLY A 171 -9.61 6.99 -6.34
C GLY A 171 -8.71 5.81 -5.93
N THR A 172 -9.17 4.55 -6.03
CA THR A 172 -8.39 3.34 -5.69
C THR A 172 -7.36 2.97 -6.78
N ALA A 173 -6.49 2.02 -6.48
CA ALA A 173 -5.59 1.42 -7.47
C ALA A 173 -6.39 0.66 -8.54
N SER A 174 -7.49 0.01 -8.14
CA SER A 174 -8.42 -0.69 -9.04
C SER A 174 -9.07 0.28 -10.04
N HIS A 175 -9.50 1.47 -9.58
CA HIS A 175 -10.00 2.54 -10.47
C HIS A 175 -8.93 3.00 -11.46
N THR A 176 -7.70 3.21 -10.99
CA THR A 176 -6.57 3.63 -11.83
C THR A 176 -6.23 2.56 -12.88
N TYR A 177 -6.19 1.28 -12.46
CA TYR A 177 -5.94 0.15 -13.36
C TYR A 177 -7.03 0.06 -14.44
N ALA A 178 -8.30 0.04 -14.04
CA ALA A 178 -9.41 -0.08 -14.96
C ALA A 178 -9.45 1.07 -15.99
N SER A 179 -9.25 2.30 -15.53
CA SER A 179 -9.22 3.49 -16.41
C SER A 179 -8.09 3.45 -17.45
N LYS A 180 -6.95 2.83 -17.11
CA LYS A 180 -5.78 2.76 -18.01
C LYS A 180 -5.83 1.55 -18.94
N ASN A 181 -6.34 0.41 -18.48
CA ASN A 181 -6.17 -0.86 -19.14
C ASN A 181 -7.45 -1.45 -19.73
N LEU A 182 -8.63 -0.96 -19.32
CA LEU A 182 -9.93 -1.47 -19.76
C LEU A 182 -10.71 -0.42 -20.54
N SER A 183 -10.07 0.18 -21.54
CA SER A 183 -10.68 1.23 -22.39
C SER A 183 -11.94 0.78 -23.14
N ASP A 184 -12.10 -0.52 -23.34
CA ASP A 184 -13.23 -1.14 -24.02
C ASP A 184 -14.34 -1.58 -23.05
N ALA A 185 -14.18 -1.40 -21.72
CA ALA A 185 -15.22 -1.63 -20.74
C ALA A 185 -16.06 -0.37 -20.48
N ASP A 186 -17.32 -0.56 -20.07
CA ASP A 186 -18.17 0.53 -19.58
C ASP A 186 -17.92 0.68 -18.07
N LEU A 187 -17.11 1.67 -17.68
CA LEU A 187 -16.62 1.83 -16.32
C LEU A 187 -17.60 2.64 -15.47
N GLU A 188 -18.14 2.04 -14.42
CA GLU A 188 -18.98 2.67 -13.41
C GLU A 188 -18.18 2.95 -12.13
N VAL A 189 -17.99 4.23 -11.78
CA VAL A 189 -17.19 4.66 -10.65
C VAL A 189 -18.09 4.97 -9.45
N HIS A 190 -17.92 4.21 -8.38
CA HIS A 190 -18.67 4.33 -7.12
C HIS A 190 -17.88 5.12 -6.08
N ASP A 191 -18.58 5.83 -5.20
CA ASP A 191 -17.92 6.55 -4.10
C ASP A 191 -17.38 5.59 -3.02
N THR A 192 -18.01 4.41 -2.85
CA THR A 192 -17.58 3.37 -1.91
C THR A 192 -17.62 1.99 -2.55
N ILE A 193 -16.79 1.07 -2.05
CA ILE A 193 -16.79 -0.32 -2.51
C ILE A 193 -18.11 -1.03 -2.20
N THR A 194 -18.75 -0.69 -1.09
CA THR A 194 -20.05 -1.27 -0.70
C THR A 194 -21.12 -1.00 -1.77
N THR A 195 -21.17 0.22 -2.30
CA THR A 195 -22.15 0.56 -3.36
C THR A 195 -21.83 -0.14 -4.69
N ALA A 196 -20.54 -0.41 -4.98
CA ALA A 196 -20.16 -1.24 -6.12
C ALA A 196 -20.62 -2.70 -5.96
N TYR A 197 -20.48 -3.28 -4.76
CA TYR A 197 -20.98 -4.63 -4.48
C TYR A 197 -22.51 -4.70 -4.61
N GLU A 198 -23.24 -3.72 -4.07
CA GLU A 198 -24.69 -3.65 -4.21
C GLU A 198 -25.12 -3.61 -5.67
N SER A 199 -24.43 -2.82 -6.51
CA SER A 199 -24.69 -2.77 -7.96
C SER A 199 -24.47 -4.12 -8.63
N LEU A 200 -23.40 -4.85 -8.24
CA LEU A 200 -23.12 -6.19 -8.76
C LEU A 200 -24.16 -7.23 -8.28
N GLU A 201 -24.55 -7.20 -7.02
CA GLU A 201 -25.60 -8.09 -6.49
C GLU A 201 -26.96 -7.87 -7.16
N GLN A 202 -27.26 -6.62 -7.52
CA GLN A 202 -28.45 -6.22 -8.26
C GLN A 202 -28.32 -6.41 -9.77
N LYS A 203 -27.18 -6.94 -10.26
CA LYS A 203 -26.90 -7.13 -11.69
C LYS A 203 -27.00 -5.86 -12.52
N LYS A 204 -26.71 -4.70 -11.94
CA LYS A 204 -26.60 -3.41 -12.63
C LYS A 204 -25.27 -3.26 -13.37
N VAL A 205 -24.24 -3.91 -12.83
CA VAL A 205 -22.93 -4.09 -13.44
C VAL A 205 -22.60 -5.59 -13.57
N ASP A 206 -21.69 -5.94 -14.47
CA ASP A 206 -21.32 -7.32 -14.75
C ASP A 206 -20.18 -7.82 -13.85
N ALA A 207 -19.31 -6.90 -13.42
CA ALA A 207 -18.17 -7.20 -12.56
C ALA A 207 -17.80 -6.02 -11.65
N VAL A 208 -17.05 -6.32 -10.59
CA VAL A 208 -16.33 -5.35 -9.76
C VAL A 208 -14.84 -5.70 -9.79
N ILE A 209 -13.96 -4.71 -9.91
CA ILE A 209 -12.53 -4.88 -9.66
C ILE A 209 -12.20 -4.27 -8.32
N GLN A 210 -11.54 -5.07 -7.47
CA GLN A 210 -11.09 -4.66 -6.14
C GLN A 210 -9.81 -5.40 -5.77
N ASP A 211 -9.13 -4.95 -4.71
CA ASP A 211 -7.96 -5.62 -4.15
C ASP A 211 -8.35 -6.95 -3.50
N GLY A 212 -7.55 -7.98 -3.76
CA GLY A 212 -7.83 -9.37 -3.40
C GLY A 212 -8.16 -9.60 -1.92
N PRO A 213 -7.35 -9.09 -0.96
CA PRO A 213 -7.61 -9.30 0.46
C PRO A 213 -8.99 -8.78 0.91
N GLY A 214 -9.40 -7.60 0.44
CA GLY A 214 -10.72 -7.03 0.76
C GLY A 214 -11.88 -7.83 0.16
N ALA A 215 -11.75 -8.25 -1.11
CA ALA A 215 -12.75 -9.07 -1.78
C ALA A 215 -12.95 -10.42 -1.08
N ASN A 216 -11.85 -11.11 -0.73
CA ASN A 216 -11.88 -12.39 -0.04
C ASN A 216 -12.47 -12.27 1.37
N PHE A 217 -12.11 -11.20 2.10
CA PHE A 217 -12.70 -10.91 3.40
C PHE A 217 -14.22 -10.71 3.31
N TYR A 218 -14.68 -9.90 2.34
CA TYR A 218 -16.12 -9.68 2.13
C TYR A 218 -16.87 -10.99 1.89
N ILE A 219 -16.36 -11.87 1.02
CA ILE A 219 -16.99 -13.17 0.74
C ILE A 219 -17.01 -14.07 1.97
N LYS A 220 -15.90 -14.09 2.74
CA LYS A 220 -15.76 -14.88 3.96
C LYS A 220 -16.74 -14.43 5.06
N THR A 221 -16.94 -13.13 5.21
CA THR A 221 -17.77 -12.52 6.29
C THR A 221 -19.22 -12.30 5.89
N THR A 222 -19.56 -12.45 4.60
CA THR A 222 -20.92 -12.30 4.06
C THR A 222 -21.35 -13.58 3.34
N PRO A 223 -21.63 -14.68 4.10
CA PRO A 223 -21.90 -16.00 3.50
C PRO A 223 -23.13 -16.02 2.59
N ASP A 224 -24.10 -15.13 2.84
CA ASP A 224 -25.31 -14.97 2.03
C ASP A 224 -25.10 -14.07 0.79
N SER A 225 -23.91 -13.49 0.60
CA SER A 225 -23.59 -12.69 -0.57
C SER A 225 -23.77 -13.52 -1.86
N LYS A 226 -24.29 -12.86 -2.87
CA LYS A 226 -24.44 -13.41 -4.23
C LYS A 226 -23.17 -13.27 -5.06
N LEU A 227 -22.08 -12.77 -4.46
CA LEU A 227 -20.84 -12.49 -5.17
C LEU A 227 -19.80 -13.60 -4.99
N GLU A 228 -18.93 -13.72 -5.96
CA GLU A 228 -17.74 -14.59 -5.91
C GLU A 228 -16.57 -13.95 -6.65
N VAL A 229 -15.34 -14.35 -6.29
CA VAL A 229 -14.12 -14.00 -7.02
C VAL A 229 -13.93 -15.02 -8.14
N VAL A 230 -13.54 -14.55 -9.31
CA VAL A 230 -13.20 -15.41 -10.46
C VAL A 230 -11.81 -15.07 -10.99
N GLY A 231 -11.14 -16.11 -11.52
CA GLY A 231 -9.79 -16.03 -12.05
C GLY A 231 -8.72 -15.86 -10.99
N ASP A 232 -7.50 -15.62 -11.47
CA ASP A 232 -6.34 -15.40 -10.62
C ASP A 232 -6.23 -13.92 -10.25
N GLU A 233 -5.57 -13.66 -9.14
CA GLU A 233 -5.18 -12.29 -8.75
C GLU A 233 -4.21 -11.72 -9.79
N PHE A 234 -4.43 -10.48 -10.21
CA PHE A 234 -3.64 -9.79 -11.23
C PHE A 234 -3.05 -8.48 -10.68
N ASN A 235 -2.16 -7.85 -11.46
CA ASN A 235 -1.50 -6.59 -11.09
C ASN A 235 -0.76 -6.63 -9.75
N GLN A 236 -0.28 -7.82 -9.36
CA GLN A 236 0.47 -8.02 -8.11
C GLN A 236 1.73 -7.16 -8.05
N GLY A 237 2.05 -6.65 -6.85
CA GLY A 237 3.23 -5.81 -6.61
C GLY A 237 3.19 -4.41 -7.25
N GLN A 238 2.11 -4.05 -7.97
CA GLN A 238 1.95 -2.72 -8.55
C GLN A 238 1.19 -1.75 -7.61
N ALA A 239 0.53 -2.29 -6.60
CA ALA A 239 -0.27 -1.54 -5.64
C ALA A 239 -0.06 -2.05 -4.20
N PRO A 240 1.20 -2.12 -3.71
CA PRO A 240 1.47 -2.61 -2.36
C PRO A 240 0.96 -1.63 -1.30
N TYR A 241 0.58 -2.15 -0.14
CA TYR A 241 0.07 -1.34 0.96
C TYR A 241 1.20 -0.75 1.79
N CYS A 242 1.08 0.53 2.05
CA CYS A 242 2.02 1.33 2.83
C CYS A 242 1.26 2.31 3.73
N VAL A 243 1.89 2.74 4.81
CA VAL A 243 1.44 3.92 5.53
C VAL A 243 1.70 5.14 4.65
N ALA A 244 0.65 5.89 4.33
CA ALA A 244 0.77 7.13 3.58
C ALA A 244 1.03 8.30 4.55
N ILE A 245 1.93 9.20 4.17
CA ILE A 245 2.41 10.29 5.00
C ILE A 245 2.39 11.56 4.17
N SER A 246 1.82 12.64 4.67
CA SER A 246 1.78 13.90 3.95
C SER A 246 3.20 14.42 3.66
N LYS A 247 3.36 15.19 2.58
CA LYS A 247 4.70 15.72 2.21
C LYS A 247 5.28 16.65 3.26
N GLU A 248 4.43 17.39 3.97
CA GLU A 248 4.83 18.35 4.98
C GLU A 248 5.04 17.74 6.37
N CYS A 249 4.65 16.48 6.56
CA CYS A 249 4.92 15.78 7.81
C CYS A 249 6.43 15.65 8.02
N LYS A 250 6.91 16.19 9.13
CA LYS A 250 8.34 16.27 9.48
C LYS A 250 8.90 14.94 9.99
N TYR A 251 8.03 14.01 10.35
CA TYR A 251 8.34 12.75 11.03
C TYR A 251 8.33 11.54 10.09
N TYR A 252 8.51 11.78 8.80
CA TYR A 252 8.54 10.69 7.79
C TYR A 252 9.61 9.65 8.10
N ASP A 253 10.81 10.09 8.49
CA ASP A 253 11.94 9.18 8.72
C ASP A 253 11.71 8.29 9.94
N GLU A 254 11.12 8.84 11.02
CA GLU A 254 10.77 8.11 12.24
C GLU A 254 9.63 7.12 11.97
N ILE A 255 8.55 7.55 11.31
CA ILE A 255 7.41 6.69 10.96
C ILE A 255 7.87 5.55 10.04
N ASN A 256 8.64 5.85 9.00
CA ASN A 256 9.14 4.80 8.11
C ASN A 256 10.14 3.85 8.79
N ALA A 257 10.97 4.36 9.69
CA ALA A 257 11.87 3.51 10.48
C ALA A 257 11.07 2.58 11.41
N ALA A 258 9.98 3.06 12.01
CA ALA A 258 9.10 2.25 12.84
C ALA A 258 8.40 1.15 12.01
N VAL A 259 7.86 1.46 10.85
CA VAL A 259 7.29 0.45 9.94
C VAL A 259 8.34 -0.63 9.61
N LYS A 260 9.59 -0.26 9.31
CA LYS A 260 10.69 -1.21 9.07
C LYS A 260 10.97 -2.11 10.28
N VAL A 261 10.93 -1.56 11.48
CA VAL A 261 11.11 -2.34 12.72
C VAL A 261 9.98 -3.36 12.87
N LEU A 262 8.71 -2.94 12.68
CA LEU A 262 7.54 -3.82 12.77
C LEU A 262 7.55 -4.92 11.69
N ILE A 263 8.03 -4.63 10.49
CA ILE A 263 8.24 -5.64 9.44
C ILE A 263 9.35 -6.63 9.89
N LYS A 264 10.48 -6.11 10.33
CA LYS A 264 11.66 -6.92 10.65
C LYS A 264 11.45 -7.84 11.86
N ASN A 265 10.70 -7.40 12.87
CA ASN A 265 10.44 -8.18 14.08
C ASN A 265 9.24 -9.14 13.95
N GLY A 266 8.55 -9.16 12.80
CA GLY A 266 7.44 -10.05 12.49
C GLY A 266 6.07 -9.56 12.92
N THR A 267 5.95 -8.35 13.49
CA THR A 267 4.65 -7.80 13.91
C THR A 267 3.67 -7.72 12.74
N THR A 268 4.12 -7.28 11.56
CA THR A 268 3.26 -7.21 10.37
C THR A 268 2.75 -8.59 9.92
N ASP A 269 3.55 -9.64 10.08
CA ASP A 269 3.14 -11.01 9.76
C ASP A 269 2.09 -11.52 10.79
N GLU A 270 2.29 -11.21 12.08
CA GLU A 270 1.33 -11.54 13.14
C GLU A 270 -0.01 -10.82 12.92
N LEU A 271 0.01 -9.56 12.51
CA LEU A 271 -1.19 -8.82 12.14
C LEU A 271 -1.89 -9.43 10.92
N TYR A 272 -1.12 -9.90 9.93
CA TYR A 272 -1.69 -10.56 8.76
C TYR A 272 -2.41 -11.86 9.13
N VAL A 273 -1.79 -12.69 9.94
CA VAL A 273 -2.41 -13.92 10.46
C VAL A 273 -3.68 -13.60 11.27
N LYS A 274 -3.62 -12.58 12.12
CA LYS A 274 -4.77 -12.17 12.97
C LYS A 274 -5.98 -11.72 12.16
N TRP A 275 -5.77 -10.94 11.09
CA TRP A 275 -6.85 -10.24 10.41
C TRP A 275 -7.21 -10.80 9.03
N CYS A 276 -6.22 -11.35 8.29
CA CYS A 276 -6.41 -11.74 6.88
C CYS A 276 -6.56 -13.26 6.69
N GLU A 277 -6.17 -14.11 7.66
CA GLU A 277 -6.35 -15.57 7.62
C GLU A 277 -7.55 -16.02 8.49
#